data_6c390e777961a78525f0ca6a79582d32
#
_entry.id   6c390e777961a78525f0ca6a79582d32
#
_cell.length_a   1.000
_cell.length_b   1.000
_cell.length_c   1.000
_cell.angle_alpha   90.00
_cell.angle_beta   90.00
_cell.angle_gamma   90.00
#
_symmetry.space_group_name_H-M   'P 1'
#
loop_
_entity.id
_entity.type
_entity.pdbx_description
1 polymer ?
#
loop_
_entity_poly.entity_id
_entity_poly.type
_entity_poly.pdbx_seq_one_letter_code
_entity_poly.pdbx_strand_id
1 'polypeptide(L)' 'MVKIRLKRMGMKKKPFYRVVVADERASRDGRFIDELDYYNPVSNPVELKIDAEKAQQWIKNGAQPTDTVRALLKKSGAIA' A
#
# COMPACT_ATOMS: atom_id res chain seq x y z
N MET A 1 15.13 -3.44 -6.06
CA MET A 1 14.63 -2.30 -5.27
C MET A 1 13.28 -2.66 -4.65
N VAL A 2 13.11 -2.35 -3.39
CA VAL A 2 11.86 -2.64 -2.69
C VAL A 2 10.88 -1.50 -2.91
N LYS A 3 9.64 -1.84 -3.27
CA LYS A 3 8.57 -0.87 -3.53
C LYS A 3 7.38 -1.11 -2.61
N ILE A 4 6.72 -0.03 -2.25
CA ILE A 4 5.43 -0.10 -1.55
C ILE A 4 4.36 0.22 -2.60
N ARG A 5 3.46 -0.74 -2.82
CA ARG A 5 2.47 -0.63 -3.90
C ARG A 5 1.12 -1.19 -3.47
N LEU A 6 0.09 -0.92 -4.26
CA LEU A 6 -1.24 -1.46 -4.04
C LEU A 6 -1.39 -2.79 -4.77
N LYS A 7 -1.96 -3.77 -4.08
CA LYS A 7 -2.37 -5.03 -4.69
C LYS A 7 -3.89 -5.07 -4.74
N ARG A 8 -4.43 -5.21 -5.95
CA ARG A 8 -5.87 -5.27 -6.12
C ARG A 8 -6.40 -6.61 -5.64
N MET A 9 -7.47 -6.55 -4.85
CA MET A 9 -8.19 -7.72 -4.35
C MET A 9 -9.69 -7.45 -4.48
N GLY A 10 -10.50 -8.42 -4.12
CA GLY A 10 -11.95 -8.25 -4.11
C GLY A 10 -12.61 -8.62 -5.44
N MET A 11 -13.87 -8.23 -5.59
CA MET A 11 -14.70 -8.60 -6.73
C MET A 11 -14.64 -7.57 -7.84
N LYS A 12 -15.12 -7.95 -9.03
CA LYS A 12 -15.04 -7.15 -10.25
C LYS A 12 -15.61 -5.73 -10.10
N LYS A 13 -16.70 -5.56 -9.35
CA LYS A 13 -17.35 -4.25 -9.14
C LYS A 13 -17.09 -3.64 -7.78
N LYS A 14 -16.30 -4.30 -6.94
CA LYS A 14 -15.96 -3.84 -5.60
C LYS A 14 -14.47 -3.96 -5.38
N PRO A 15 -13.67 -3.05 -5.95
CA PRO A 15 -12.22 -3.11 -5.79
C PRO A 15 -11.84 -2.88 -4.34
N PHE A 16 -10.92 -3.67 -3.89
CA PHE A 16 -10.33 -3.58 -2.56
C PHE A 16 -8.83 -3.70 -2.75
N TYR A 17 -8.08 -2.84 -2.10
CA TYR A 17 -6.64 -2.82 -2.26
C TYR A 17 -5.93 -3.08 -0.94
N ARG A 18 -4.84 -3.82 -1.01
CA ARG A 18 -3.92 -3.95 0.11
C ARG A 18 -2.65 -3.17 -0.22
N VAL A 19 -2.13 -2.49 0.78
CA VAL A 19 -0.85 -1.78 0.65
C VAL A 19 0.24 -2.77 1.03
N VAL A 20 1.07 -3.14 0.07
CA VAL A 20 2.07 -4.20 0.26
C VAL A 20 3.46 -3.71 -0.08
N VAL A 21 4.44 -4.34 0.56
CA VAL A 21 5.87 -4.11 0.28
C VAL A 21 6.37 -5.30 -0.52
N ALA A 22 6.91 -5.03 -1.70
CA ALA A 22 7.40 -6.08 -2.59
C ALA A 22 8.61 -5.62 -3.38
N ASP A 23 9.41 -6.59 -3.84
CA ASP A 23 10.50 -6.30 -4.77
C ASP A 23 9.90 -5.88 -6.11
N GLU A 24 10.46 -4.84 -6.73
CA GLU A 24 9.98 -4.33 -8.02
C GLU A 24 10.06 -5.39 -9.13
N ARG A 25 10.93 -6.38 -8.97
CA ARG A 25 11.07 -7.49 -9.92
C ARG A 25 9.97 -8.54 -9.77
N ALA A 26 9.27 -8.53 -8.64
CA ALA A 26 8.18 -9.47 -8.42
C ALA A 26 7.04 -9.15 -9.39
N SER A 27 6.40 -10.19 -9.92
CA SER A 27 5.24 -10.01 -10.76
C SER A 27 4.11 -9.37 -9.95
N ARG A 28 3.16 -8.79 -10.66
CA ARG A 28 1.99 -8.14 -10.07
C ARG A 28 1.24 -9.08 -9.11
N ASP A 29 1.23 -10.37 -9.40
CA ASP A 29 0.60 -11.41 -8.57
C ASP A 29 1.62 -12.19 -7.75
N GLY A 30 2.88 -11.71 -7.73
CA GLY A 30 3.95 -12.36 -7.00
C GLY A 30 3.88 -12.12 -5.51
N ARG A 31 4.78 -12.80 -4.80
CA ARG A 31 4.86 -12.69 -3.35
C ARG A 31 5.28 -11.28 -2.93
N PHE A 32 4.64 -10.78 -1.89
CA PHE A 32 5.06 -9.55 -1.24
C PHE A 32 5.87 -9.86 0.02
N ILE A 33 6.70 -8.90 0.42
CA ILE A 33 7.59 -9.05 1.58
C ILE A 33 6.82 -8.78 2.87
N ASP A 34 5.96 -7.76 2.86
CA ASP A 34 5.19 -7.35 4.02
C ASP A 34 3.90 -6.67 3.57
N GLU A 35 2.98 -6.50 4.49
CA GLU A 35 1.69 -5.86 4.24
C GLU A 35 1.52 -4.73 5.25
N LEU A 36 1.17 -3.55 4.75
CA LEU A 36 1.03 -2.35 5.58
C LEU A 36 -0.40 -2.08 6.02
N ASP A 37 -1.36 -2.72 5.43
CA ASP A 37 -2.79 -2.69 5.71
C ASP A 37 -3.60 -2.53 4.41
N TYR A 38 -4.77 -1.90 4.45
CA TYR A 38 -5.67 -1.92 3.29
C TYR A 38 -6.23 -0.54 2.95
N TYR A 39 -6.73 -0.44 1.72
CA TYR A 39 -7.43 0.72 1.21
C TYR A 39 -8.71 0.25 0.50
N ASN A 40 -9.86 0.75 0.94
CA ASN A 40 -11.17 0.41 0.37
C ASN A 40 -11.83 1.68 -0.16
N PRO A 41 -11.69 1.97 -1.47
CA PRO A 41 -12.24 3.21 -2.04
C PRO A 41 -13.75 3.19 -2.26
N VAL A 42 -14.38 2.01 -2.22
CA VAL A 42 -15.84 1.90 -2.43
C VAL A 42 -16.63 1.97 -1.13
N SER A 43 -15.95 1.97 0.00
CA SER A 43 -16.60 2.17 1.30
C SER A 43 -17.06 3.62 1.45
N ASN A 44 -18.15 3.85 2.14
CA ASN A 44 -18.64 5.19 2.43
C ASN A 44 -18.78 5.37 3.94
N PRO A 45 -17.91 6.15 4.61
CA PRO A 45 -16.77 6.86 4.03
C PRO A 45 -15.66 5.92 3.56
N VAL A 46 -14.78 6.44 2.71
CA VAL A 46 -13.64 5.68 2.21
C VAL A 46 -12.79 5.19 3.39
N GLU A 47 -12.52 3.89 3.41
CA GLU A 47 -11.67 3.30 4.42
C GLU A 47 -10.22 3.26 3.94
N LEU A 48 -9.36 3.91 4.69
CA LEU A 48 -7.93 3.87 4.45
C LEU A 48 -7.24 3.62 5.79
N LYS A 49 -6.70 2.42 5.92
CA LYS A 49 -5.97 2.05 7.11
C LYS A 49 -4.56 1.66 6.71
N ILE A 50 -3.57 2.31 7.30
CA ILE A 50 -2.17 2.04 7.05
C ILE A 50 -1.43 1.98 8.37
N ASP A 51 -0.59 0.96 8.52
CA ASP A 51 0.31 0.87 9.66
C ASP A 51 1.44 1.88 9.47
N ALA A 52 1.29 3.05 10.08
CA ALA A 52 2.22 4.15 9.92
C ALA A 52 3.63 3.80 10.37
N GLU A 53 3.77 3.05 11.45
CA GLU A 53 5.08 2.63 11.94
C GLU A 53 5.82 1.75 10.93
N LYS A 54 5.14 0.74 10.41
CA LYS A 54 5.71 -0.12 9.38
C LYS A 54 6.05 0.66 8.12
N ALA A 55 5.15 1.53 7.68
CA ALA A 55 5.38 2.34 6.48
C ALA A 55 6.61 3.21 6.63
N GLN A 56 6.74 3.91 7.73
CA GLN A 56 7.90 4.76 8.01
C GLN A 56 9.18 3.94 8.10
N GLN A 57 9.12 2.78 8.72
CA GLN A 57 10.27 1.91 8.88
C GLN A 57 10.77 1.39 7.54
N TRP A 58 9.84 0.95 6.67
CA TRP A 58 10.20 0.51 5.32
C TRP A 58 10.79 1.63 4.47
N ILE A 59 10.20 2.83 4.55
CA ILE A 59 10.72 4.00 3.83
C ILE A 59 12.11 4.36 4.32
N LYS A 60 12.32 4.33 5.64
CA LYS A 60 13.63 4.58 6.24
C LYS A 60 14.67 3.56 5.76
N ASN A 61 14.27 2.34 5.50
CA ASN A 61 15.15 1.27 5.02
C ASN A 61 15.30 1.25 3.49
N GLY A 62 14.77 2.24 2.80
CA GLY A 62 14.97 2.40 1.37
C GLY A 62 13.81 1.98 0.48
N ALA A 63 12.70 1.52 1.04
CA ALA A 63 11.52 1.18 0.25
C ALA A 63 10.93 2.45 -0.37
N GLN A 64 10.54 2.37 -1.65
CA GLN A 64 9.99 3.52 -2.36
C GLN A 64 8.51 3.30 -2.65
N PRO A 65 7.63 4.18 -2.14
CA PRO A 65 6.22 4.10 -2.46
C PRO A 65 5.95 4.55 -3.90
N THR A 66 4.99 3.90 -4.55
CA THR A 66 4.47 4.39 -5.83
C THR A 66 3.78 5.74 -5.61
N ASP A 67 3.54 6.49 -6.69
CA ASP A 67 2.90 7.79 -6.57
C ASP A 67 1.53 7.71 -5.88
N THR A 68 0.74 6.70 -6.24
CA THR A 68 -0.56 6.46 -5.63
C THR A 68 -0.43 6.17 -4.13
N VAL A 69 0.49 5.28 -3.77
CA VAL A 69 0.71 4.94 -2.36
C VAL A 69 1.24 6.13 -1.58
N ARG A 70 2.14 6.90 -2.18
CA ARG A 70 2.66 8.12 -1.53
C ARG A 70 1.54 9.10 -1.20
N ALA A 71 0.60 9.30 -2.11
CA ALA A 71 -0.56 10.15 -1.86
C ALA A 71 -1.42 9.60 -0.72
N LEU A 72 -1.63 8.28 -0.69
CA LEU A 72 -2.40 7.63 0.37
C LEU A 72 -1.69 7.74 1.72
N LEU A 73 -0.37 7.58 1.75
CA LEU A 73 0.41 7.72 2.97
C LEU A 73 0.32 9.14 3.53
N LYS A 74 0.38 10.15 2.68
CA LYS A 74 0.20 11.54 3.09
C LYS A 74 -1.20 11.79 3.62
N LYS A 75 -2.21 11.26 2.95
CA LYS A 75 -3.61 11.40 3.37
C LYS A 75 -3.88 10.74 4.71
N SER A 76 -3.24 9.62 4.99
CA SER A 76 -3.40 8.90 6.25
C SER A 76 -2.58 9.50 7.39
N GLY A 77 -1.66 10.43 7.09
CA GLY A 77 -0.76 11.00 8.07
C GLY A 77 0.48 10.17 8.37
N ALA A 78 0.69 9.06 7.64
CA ALA A 78 1.85 8.20 7.84
C ALA A 78 3.16 8.87 7.42
N ILE A 79 3.10 9.77 6.45
CA ILE A 79 4.25 10.60 6.04
C ILE A 79 3.80 12.05 5.87
N ALA A 80 4.76 12.95 5.93
CA ALA A 80 4.50 14.38 5.78
C ALA A 80 4.27 14.78 4.31
#